data_8689288dcd1f477c878de7995adb2480
#
_entry.id   8689288dcd1f477c878de7995adb2480
#
_cell.length_a   1.000
_cell.length_b   1.000
_cell.length_c   1.000
_cell.angle_alpha   90.00
_cell.angle_beta   90.00
_cell.angle_gamma   90.00
#
_symmetry.space_group_name_H-M   'P 1'
#
loop_
_entity.id
_entity.type
_entity.pdbx_description
1 polymer ?
#
loop_
_entity_poly.entity_id
_entity_poly.type
_entity_poly.pdbx_seq_one_letter_code
_entity_poly.pdbx_strand_id
1 'polypeptide(L)'
;MDKPTPLIEFPADDPERALRFWRGLLGVELAARAAADGEGWEADEEGLRLGVHQRGAGPGDTGSLPYFTVGDMAKALELVGELGGSIVHPGERWAVCRDSEGSPFALAAPSDGP
;
A
#
# COMPACT_ATOMS: atom_id res chain seq x y z
N MET A 1 -2.40 1.92 -22.23
CA MET A 1 -1.43 2.20 -21.17
C MET A 1 -1.73 1.35 -19.95
N ASP A 2 -0.73 0.62 -19.50
CA ASP A 2 -0.94 -0.29 -18.39
C ASP A 2 -0.91 0.43 -17.06
N LYS A 3 -1.77 0.01 -16.16
CA LYS A 3 -1.77 0.52 -14.80
C LYS A 3 -0.74 -0.26 -13.99
N PRO A 4 -0.08 0.39 -13.02
CA PRO A 4 0.83 -0.32 -12.14
C PRO A 4 0.12 -1.45 -11.41
N THR A 5 0.85 -2.52 -11.12
CA THR A 5 0.31 -3.62 -10.32
C THR A 5 0.01 -3.10 -8.91
N PRO A 6 -1.17 -3.37 -8.37
CA PRO A 6 -1.47 -2.94 -7.00
C PRO A 6 -0.55 -3.61 -5.99
N LEU A 7 -0.22 -2.87 -4.95
CA LEU A 7 0.56 -3.38 -3.83
C LEU A 7 -0.41 -3.78 -2.72
N ILE A 8 -0.26 -4.99 -2.18
CA ILE A 8 -1.04 -5.41 -1.03
C ILE A 8 -0.13 -5.35 0.18
N GLU A 9 -0.47 -4.49 1.13
CA GLU A 9 0.34 -4.24 2.31
C GLU A 9 -0.23 -4.98 3.51
N PHE A 10 0.65 -5.68 4.26
CA PHE A 10 0.25 -6.42 5.44
C PHE A 10 1.02 -5.92 6.68
N PRO A 11 0.31 -5.45 7.71
CA PRO A 11 0.97 -5.12 8.96
C PRO A 11 1.36 -6.39 9.72
N ALA A 12 2.46 -6.34 10.45
CA ALA A 12 2.95 -7.50 11.19
C ALA A 12 3.45 -7.10 12.57
N ASP A 13 3.09 -7.90 13.56
CA ASP A 13 3.62 -7.72 14.90
C ASP A 13 5.08 -8.15 14.96
N ASP A 14 5.43 -9.14 14.15
CA ASP A 14 6.80 -9.63 14.01
C ASP A 14 7.12 -9.73 12.52
N PRO A 15 7.71 -8.67 11.95
CA PRO A 15 7.99 -8.66 10.51
C PRO A 15 8.83 -9.83 10.02
N GLU A 16 9.84 -10.25 10.78
CA GLU A 16 10.66 -11.40 10.34
C GLU A 16 9.83 -12.66 10.20
N ARG A 17 8.91 -12.89 11.12
CA ARG A 17 8.02 -14.04 11.04
C ARG A 17 7.11 -13.95 9.82
N ALA A 18 6.59 -12.75 9.54
CA ALA A 18 5.76 -12.54 8.37
C ALA A 18 6.54 -12.75 7.07
N LEU A 19 7.79 -12.28 7.02
CA LEU A 19 8.63 -12.50 5.83
C LEU A 19 8.84 -13.99 5.57
N ARG A 20 9.09 -14.75 6.63
CA ARG A 20 9.26 -16.21 6.49
C ARG A 20 7.97 -16.87 6.01
N PHE A 21 6.84 -16.41 6.52
CA PHE A 21 5.54 -16.95 6.10
C PHE A 21 5.30 -16.76 4.60
N TRP A 22 5.46 -15.54 4.13
CA TRP A 22 5.18 -15.24 2.72
C TRP A 22 6.20 -15.85 1.79
N ARG A 23 7.47 -15.87 2.19
CA ARG A 23 8.51 -16.56 1.41
C ARG A 23 8.21 -18.04 1.30
N GLY A 24 7.81 -18.66 2.40
CA GLY A 24 7.50 -20.10 2.39
C GLY A 24 6.26 -20.44 1.59
N LEU A 25 5.25 -19.59 1.68
CA LEU A 25 3.98 -19.87 1.00
C LEU A 25 4.02 -19.53 -0.49
N LEU A 26 4.57 -18.38 -0.84
CA LEU A 26 4.52 -17.89 -2.21
C LEU A 26 5.87 -17.95 -2.95
N GLY A 27 6.94 -18.26 -2.25
CA GLY A 27 8.26 -18.31 -2.87
C GLY A 27 8.82 -16.94 -3.24
N VAL A 28 8.28 -15.86 -2.64
CA VAL A 28 8.73 -14.50 -2.94
C VAL A 28 9.77 -14.05 -1.95
N GLU A 29 10.73 -13.25 -2.40
CA GLU A 29 11.73 -12.62 -1.53
C GLU A 29 11.35 -11.16 -1.36
N LEU A 30 11.13 -10.77 -0.10
CA LEU A 30 10.84 -9.37 0.22
C LEU A 30 12.13 -8.69 0.66
N ALA A 31 12.44 -7.57 0.03
CA ALA A 31 13.63 -6.78 0.34
C ALA A 31 13.25 -5.52 1.09
N ALA A 32 14.14 -5.03 1.93
CA ALA A 32 13.91 -3.80 2.67
C ALA A 32 13.67 -2.64 1.71
N ARG A 33 12.71 -1.80 2.03
CA ARG A 33 12.41 -0.63 1.22
C ARG A 33 13.49 0.42 1.35
N ALA A 34 13.63 1.25 0.29
CA ALA A 34 14.46 2.44 0.39
C ALA A 34 13.82 3.39 1.40
N ALA A 35 14.65 4.19 2.09
CA ALA A 35 14.16 5.10 3.12
C ALA A 35 13.05 6.04 2.62
N ALA A 36 13.13 6.46 1.35
CA ALA A 36 12.13 7.36 0.77
C ALA A 36 10.76 6.69 0.59
N ASP A 37 10.72 5.37 0.53
CA ASP A 37 9.48 4.61 0.30
C ASP A 37 8.83 4.17 1.61
N GLY A 38 9.37 4.60 2.74
CA GLY A 38 8.83 4.25 4.04
C GLY A 38 9.46 3.00 4.62
N GLU A 39 9.06 2.68 5.83
CA GLU A 39 9.57 1.50 6.51
C GLU A 39 8.89 0.24 6.01
N GLY A 40 9.64 -0.83 5.93
CA GLY A 40 9.09 -2.14 5.61
C GLY A 40 9.87 -2.90 4.57
N TRP A 41 9.25 -3.95 4.08
CA TRP A 41 9.83 -4.86 3.09
C TRP A 41 8.83 -5.06 1.98
N GLU A 42 9.32 -5.27 0.79
CA GLU A 42 8.45 -5.40 -0.37
C GLU A 42 9.00 -6.38 -1.39
N ALA A 43 8.11 -7.16 -2.00
CA ALA A 43 8.41 -7.95 -3.18
C ALA A 43 7.64 -7.34 -4.34
N ASP A 44 8.31 -7.19 -5.46
CA ASP A 44 7.70 -6.69 -6.70
C ASP A 44 8.11 -7.63 -7.81
N GLU A 45 7.28 -8.63 -8.02
CA GLU A 45 7.51 -9.63 -9.05
C GLU A 45 6.37 -9.57 -10.06
N GLU A 46 6.56 -10.14 -11.21
CA GLU A 46 5.59 -10.11 -12.28
C GLU A 46 4.21 -10.52 -11.77
N GLY A 47 3.26 -9.58 -11.84
CA GLY A 47 1.89 -9.83 -11.45
C GLY A 47 1.64 -9.84 -9.95
N LEU A 48 2.65 -9.50 -9.13
CA LEU A 48 2.49 -9.52 -7.68
C LEU A 48 3.32 -8.42 -7.02
N ARG A 49 2.68 -7.61 -6.21
CA ARG A 49 3.38 -6.69 -5.33
C ARG A 49 2.85 -6.91 -3.91
N LEU A 50 3.75 -7.23 -3.01
CA LEU A 50 3.40 -7.57 -1.64
C LEU A 50 4.31 -6.81 -0.69
N GLY A 51 3.74 -6.18 0.33
CA GLY A 51 4.51 -5.44 1.31
C GLY A 51 4.22 -5.91 2.72
N VAL A 52 5.22 -5.78 3.60
CA VAL A 52 5.09 -6.07 5.02
C VAL A 52 5.71 -4.90 5.78
N HIS A 53 5.01 -4.45 6.82
CA HIS A 53 5.56 -3.41 7.68
C HIS A 53 5.22 -3.72 9.14
N GLN A 54 5.94 -3.10 10.07
CA GLN A 54 5.65 -3.23 11.49
C GLN A 54 4.24 -2.69 11.77
N ARG A 55 3.43 -3.45 12.49
CA ARG A 55 2.10 -2.99 12.85
C ARG A 55 2.20 -1.76 13.74
N GLY A 56 1.44 -0.72 13.39
CA GLY A 56 1.36 0.50 14.15
C GLY A 56 -0.08 0.79 14.52
N ALA A 57 -0.32 1.99 15.03
CA ALA A 57 -1.65 2.43 15.44
C ALA A 57 -2.32 3.33 14.40
N GLY A 58 -1.63 3.66 13.32
CA GLY A 58 -2.15 4.56 12.31
C GLY A 58 -3.23 3.94 11.43
N PRO A 59 -3.94 4.75 10.66
CA PRO A 59 -5.06 4.27 9.85
C PRO A 59 -4.71 3.20 8.82
N GLY A 60 -3.50 3.14 8.34
CA GLY A 60 -3.08 2.11 7.39
C GLY A 60 -2.34 0.95 8.02
N ASP A 61 -2.27 0.90 9.36
CA ASP A 61 -1.39 -0.03 10.07
C ASP A 61 -2.10 -1.16 10.79
N THR A 62 -3.42 -1.20 10.77
CA THR A 62 -4.17 -2.16 11.58
C THR A 62 -4.69 -3.37 10.81
N GLY A 63 -4.69 -3.32 9.49
CA GLY A 63 -5.16 -4.42 8.65
C GLY A 63 -4.53 -4.36 7.28
N SER A 64 -4.74 -5.38 6.48
CA SER A 64 -4.21 -5.39 5.12
C SER A 64 -4.94 -4.38 4.25
N LEU A 65 -4.18 -3.74 3.35
CA LEU A 65 -4.73 -2.74 2.45
C LEU A 65 -4.16 -2.91 1.04
N PRO A 66 -5.02 -2.85 0.01
CA PRO A 66 -4.52 -2.69 -1.35
C PRO A 66 -4.14 -1.23 -1.59
N TYR A 67 -3.01 -1.00 -2.22
CA TYR A 67 -2.54 0.33 -2.59
C TYR A 67 -2.56 0.46 -4.11
N PHE A 68 -3.16 1.53 -4.59
CA PHE A 68 -3.21 1.82 -6.02
C PHE A 68 -2.41 3.08 -6.30
N THR A 69 -1.50 3.01 -7.26
CA THR A 69 -0.69 4.16 -7.62
C THR A 69 -1.49 5.09 -8.53
N VAL A 70 -1.49 6.38 -8.21
CA VAL A 70 -2.17 7.40 -9.01
C VAL A 70 -1.17 8.47 -9.42
N GLY A 71 -1.37 9.06 -10.59
CA GLY A 71 -0.46 10.08 -11.10
C GLY A 71 -0.62 11.43 -10.45
N ASP A 72 -1.81 11.75 -9.94
CA ASP A 72 -2.12 13.04 -9.33
C ASP A 72 -2.95 12.78 -8.07
N MET A 73 -2.29 12.81 -6.92
CA MET A 73 -2.94 12.50 -5.65
C MET A 73 -4.08 13.45 -5.32
N ALA A 74 -3.87 14.75 -5.50
CA ALA A 74 -4.92 15.73 -5.16
C ALA A 74 -6.18 15.49 -5.97
N LYS A 75 -6.01 15.25 -7.26
CA LYS A 75 -7.14 14.99 -8.14
C LYS A 75 -7.83 13.67 -7.81
N ALA A 76 -7.04 12.65 -7.48
CA ALA A 76 -7.59 11.35 -7.13
C ALA A 76 -8.42 11.44 -5.85
N LEU A 77 -7.95 12.17 -4.84
CA LEU A 77 -8.70 12.34 -3.59
C LEU A 77 -10.01 13.09 -3.81
N GLU A 78 -9.98 14.11 -4.66
CA GLU A 78 -11.19 14.83 -5.02
C GLU A 78 -12.20 13.88 -5.69
N LEU A 79 -11.71 13.04 -6.58
CA LEU A 79 -12.54 12.08 -7.29
C LEU A 79 -13.12 11.02 -6.33
N VAL A 80 -12.36 10.59 -5.33
CA VAL A 80 -12.88 9.66 -4.32
C VAL A 80 -14.15 10.22 -3.70
N GLY A 81 -14.13 11.50 -3.30
CA GLY A 81 -15.31 12.13 -2.71
C GLY A 81 -16.47 12.24 -3.69
N GLU A 82 -16.19 12.63 -4.93
CA GLU A 82 -17.22 12.76 -5.97
C GLU A 82 -17.90 11.44 -6.29
N LEU A 83 -17.17 10.34 -6.18
CA LEU A 83 -17.70 9.02 -6.50
C LEU A 83 -18.38 8.33 -5.31
N GLY A 84 -18.50 9.03 -4.19
CA GLY A 84 -19.21 8.50 -3.03
C GLY A 84 -18.33 7.83 -1.99
N GLY A 85 -17.03 7.91 -2.14
CA GLY A 85 -16.10 7.42 -1.14
C GLY A 85 -15.76 8.47 -0.11
N SER A 86 -14.82 8.16 0.76
CA SER A 86 -14.37 9.10 1.78
C SER A 86 -12.86 8.97 2.01
N ILE A 87 -12.28 10.02 2.58
CA ILE A 87 -10.86 10.06 2.89
C ILE A 87 -10.69 9.86 4.39
N VAL A 88 -9.96 8.82 4.77
CA VAL A 88 -9.69 8.53 6.19
C VAL A 88 -8.44 9.27 6.64
N HIS A 89 -7.39 9.23 5.80
CA HIS A 89 -6.13 9.90 6.11
C HIS A 89 -5.56 10.49 4.82
N PRO A 90 -5.65 11.81 4.65
CA PRO A 90 -5.08 12.44 3.46
C PRO A 90 -3.57 12.52 3.55
N GLY A 91 -2.91 12.50 2.40
CA GLY A 91 -1.47 12.64 2.36
C GLY A 91 -1.01 12.89 0.93
N GLU A 92 0.20 13.42 0.79
CA GLU A 92 0.75 13.72 -0.53
C GLU A 92 1.40 12.51 -1.17
N ARG A 93 2.00 11.64 -0.37
CA ARG A 93 2.67 10.45 -0.89
C ARG A 93 1.81 9.21 -0.81
N TRP A 94 0.97 9.13 0.20
CA TRP A 94 -0.02 8.05 0.32
C TRP A 94 -1.20 8.57 1.13
N ALA A 95 -2.35 7.99 0.87
CA ALA A 95 -3.59 8.34 1.54
C ALA A 95 -4.42 7.08 1.77
N VAL A 96 -5.14 7.05 2.88
CA VAL A 96 -6.05 5.95 3.19
C VAL A 96 -7.47 6.42 2.97
N CYS A 97 -8.25 5.64 2.26
CA CYS A 97 -9.61 5.99 1.86
C CYS A 97 -10.56 4.83 2.10
N ARG A 98 -11.84 5.09 1.89
CA ARG A 98 -12.87 4.06 1.80
C ARG A 98 -13.62 4.25 0.49
N ASP A 99 -14.00 3.15 -0.13
CA ASP A 99 -14.78 3.22 -1.37
C ASP A 99 -16.24 3.54 -1.06
N SER A 100 -17.11 3.51 -2.07
CA SER A 100 -18.53 3.84 -1.91
C SER A 100 -19.28 2.88 -0.98
N GLU A 101 -18.73 1.70 -0.75
CA GLU A 101 -19.33 0.68 0.10
C GLU A 101 -18.66 0.59 1.49
N GLY A 102 -17.71 1.50 1.76
CA GLY A 102 -17.03 1.55 3.04
C GLY A 102 -15.78 0.68 3.15
N SER A 103 -15.34 0.05 2.07
CA SER A 103 -14.17 -0.81 2.10
C SER A 103 -12.88 0.02 2.06
N PRO A 104 -11.91 -0.29 2.92
CA PRO A 104 -10.68 0.50 2.97
C PRO A 104 -9.73 0.16 1.83
N PHE A 105 -9.05 1.18 1.34
CA PHE A 105 -7.98 1.05 0.36
C PHE A 105 -7.05 2.25 0.52
N ALA A 106 -5.93 2.22 -0.16
CA ALA A 106 -5.00 3.33 -0.12
C ALA A 106 -4.60 3.74 -1.52
N LEU A 107 -4.21 4.99 -1.65
CA LEU A 107 -3.66 5.55 -2.87
C LEU A 107 -2.22 5.93 -2.59
N ALA A 108 -1.36 5.77 -3.57
CA ALA A 108 0.05 6.12 -3.47
C ALA A 108 0.46 6.97 -4.65
N ALA A 109 1.29 7.97 -4.38
CA ALA A 109 1.90 8.77 -5.43
C ALA A 109 2.95 7.92 -6.13
N PRO A 110 3.30 8.25 -7.40
CA PRO A 110 4.37 7.53 -8.06
C PRO A 110 5.67 7.66 -7.30
N SER A 111 6.51 6.63 -7.37
CA SER A 111 7.83 6.67 -6.77
C SER A 111 8.66 7.75 -7.45
N ASP A 112 9.46 8.49 -6.65
CA ASP A 112 10.37 9.52 -7.16
C ASP A 112 11.67 8.94 -7.69
N GLY A 113 11.76 7.65 -7.79
CA GLY A 113 12.95 7.00 -8.25
C GLY A 113 13.35 7.47 -9.65
N PRO A 114 14.62 7.41 -9.96
CA PRO A 114 15.06 7.75 -11.30
C PRO A 114 14.50 6.79 -12.31
#